data_ecffd9a292e8ebd9473d609d6df40789
#
_entry.id   ecffd9a292e8ebd9473d609d6df40789
#
_cell.length_a   1.000
_cell.length_b   1.000
_cell.length_c   1.000
_cell.angle_alpha   90.00
_cell.angle_beta   90.00
_cell.angle_gamma   90.00
#
_symmetry.space_group_name_H-M   'P 1'
#
loop_
_entity.id
_entity.type
_entity.pdbx_description
1 polymer ?
#
loop_
_entity_poly.entity_id
_entity_poly.type
_entity_poly.pdbx_seq_one_letter_code
_entity_poly.pdbx_strand_id
1 'polypeptide(L)'
;MIRLGSGKISNFRFTAKRYLHAGIVVLLTLLATGLTASAQSLREKMSIENRLKELGIELPASAPAGAAYTPVVIHELVAYVSGQLPRDGDHVHVVGQVGRDVSLEEGKRGARLALIRALAALRGVLGTLDGIDRMLKLTVFVHSATDFNQQSAVADGASELIFELFGKERGAHARTSVGVAQLPRSAAVEVEIIVALK
;
A
#
# COMPACT_ATOMS: atom_id res chain seq x y z
N MET A 1 28.60 -38.43 -75.12
CA MET A 1 27.51 -37.41 -74.99
C MET A 1 26.70 -37.78 -73.75
N ILE A 2 27.08 -37.25 -72.56
CA ILE A 2 26.40 -37.56 -71.30
C ILE A 2 25.89 -36.23 -70.73
N ARG A 3 24.56 -36.12 -70.62
CA ARG A 3 23.84 -34.96 -70.03
C ARG A 3 23.85 -35.13 -68.52
N LEU A 4 24.51 -34.23 -67.80
CA LEU A 4 24.41 -34.10 -66.36
C LEU A 4 23.21 -33.23 -66.00
N GLY A 5 22.25 -33.80 -65.25
CA GLY A 5 21.03 -33.12 -64.80
C GLY A 5 21.30 -32.16 -63.62
N SER A 6 21.02 -30.91 -63.87
CA SER A 6 21.00 -29.86 -62.83
C SER A 6 19.61 -29.81 -62.16
N GLY A 7 19.48 -30.33 -60.99
CA GLY A 7 18.21 -30.24 -60.30
C GLY A 7 18.21 -30.84 -58.92
N LYS A 8 18.84 -30.19 -57.92
CA LYS A 8 18.58 -30.51 -56.48
C LYS A 8 19.18 -29.54 -55.45
N ILE A 9 19.52 -28.29 -55.82
CA ILE A 9 20.15 -27.34 -54.83
C ILE A 9 19.16 -26.28 -54.34
N SER A 10 18.03 -26.06 -55.04
CA SER A 10 17.10 -24.97 -54.66
C SER A 10 16.18 -25.27 -53.47
N ASN A 11 15.86 -26.54 -53.19
CA ASN A 11 14.91 -26.91 -52.14
C ASN A 11 15.49 -26.93 -50.73
N PHE A 12 16.81 -27.05 -50.57
CA PHE A 12 17.45 -27.14 -49.27
C PHE A 12 17.60 -25.76 -48.59
N ARG A 13 17.76 -24.70 -49.38
CA ARG A 13 17.85 -23.32 -48.84
C ARG A 13 16.48 -22.77 -48.39
N PHE A 14 15.40 -23.22 -48.97
CA PHE A 14 14.04 -22.76 -48.64
C PHE A 14 13.53 -23.37 -47.33
N THR A 15 13.85 -24.63 -47.06
CA THR A 15 13.47 -25.32 -45.81
C THR A 15 14.27 -24.80 -44.62
N ALA A 16 15.57 -24.58 -44.73
CA ALA A 16 16.41 -24.06 -43.65
C ALA A 16 15.95 -22.66 -43.21
N LYS A 17 15.55 -21.78 -44.12
CA LYS A 17 15.04 -20.45 -43.82
C LYS A 17 13.72 -20.45 -43.04
N ARG A 18 12.83 -21.40 -43.34
CA ARG A 18 11.54 -21.58 -42.61
C ARG A 18 11.75 -22.06 -41.19
N TYR A 19 12.66 -22.98 -40.95
CA TYR A 19 12.97 -23.48 -39.59
C TYR A 19 13.70 -22.44 -38.74
N LEU A 20 14.54 -21.59 -39.33
CA LEU A 20 15.21 -20.50 -38.63
C LEU A 20 14.22 -19.44 -38.17
N HIS A 21 13.23 -19.07 -39.03
CA HIS A 21 12.18 -18.11 -38.64
C HIS A 21 11.23 -18.69 -37.59
N ALA A 22 10.86 -19.98 -37.70
CA ALA A 22 10.04 -20.64 -36.67
C ALA A 22 10.76 -20.72 -35.33
N GLY A 23 12.04 -21.03 -35.31
CA GLY A 23 12.86 -21.06 -34.09
C GLY A 23 12.99 -19.70 -33.43
N ILE A 24 13.17 -18.62 -34.21
CA ILE A 24 13.25 -17.24 -33.69
C ILE A 24 11.89 -16.81 -33.10
N VAL A 25 10.78 -17.11 -33.75
CA VAL A 25 9.44 -16.79 -33.23
C VAL A 25 9.15 -17.53 -31.94
N VAL A 26 9.49 -18.82 -31.83
CA VAL A 26 9.32 -19.59 -30.59
C VAL A 26 10.20 -19.07 -29.47
N LEU A 27 11.45 -18.69 -29.75
CA LEU A 27 12.36 -18.12 -28.75
C LEU A 27 11.86 -16.74 -28.26
N LEU A 28 11.36 -15.90 -29.16
CA LEU A 28 10.79 -14.58 -28.79
C LEU A 28 9.52 -14.72 -27.96
N THR A 29 8.66 -15.70 -28.26
CA THR A 29 7.47 -15.96 -27.45
C THR A 29 7.83 -16.50 -26.06
N LEU A 30 8.79 -17.39 -25.94
CA LEU A 30 9.26 -17.91 -24.64
C LEU A 30 9.92 -16.80 -23.79
N LEU A 31 10.70 -15.92 -24.40
CA LEU A 31 11.28 -14.76 -23.72
C LEU A 31 10.20 -13.76 -23.27
N ALA A 32 9.20 -13.49 -24.11
CA ALA A 32 8.10 -12.61 -23.77
C ALA A 32 7.25 -13.18 -22.62
N THR A 33 6.94 -14.47 -22.63
CA THR A 33 6.19 -15.13 -21.54
C THR A 33 6.99 -15.18 -20.23
N GLY A 34 8.29 -15.40 -20.28
CA GLY A 34 9.18 -15.35 -19.11
C GLY A 34 9.26 -13.95 -18.49
N LEU A 35 9.35 -12.90 -19.31
CA LEU A 35 9.36 -11.51 -18.86
C LEU A 35 8.03 -11.10 -18.25
N THR A 36 6.89 -11.53 -18.82
CA THR A 36 5.57 -11.24 -18.25
C THR A 36 5.34 -11.95 -16.93
N ALA A 37 5.74 -13.22 -16.79
CA ALA A 37 5.63 -13.97 -15.55
C ALA A 37 6.49 -13.36 -14.43
N SER A 38 7.71 -12.91 -14.74
CA SER A 38 8.59 -12.22 -13.80
C SER A 38 8.01 -10.88 -13.36
N ALA A 39 7.47 -10.09 -14.30
CA ALA A 39 6.83 -8.81 -14.00
C ALA A 39 5.56 -8.99 -13.15
N GLN A 40 4.80 -10.05 -13.39
CA GLN A 40 3.60 -10.37 -12.62
C GLN A 40 3.97 -10.79 -11.18
N SER A 41 4.99 -11.64 -11.00
CA SER A 41 5.51 -12.01 -9.68
C SER A 41 6.03 -10.81 -8.89
N LEU A 42 6.71 -9.86 -9.55
CA LEU A 42 7.14 -8.61 -8.92
C LEU A 42 5.97 -7.73 -8.52
N ARG A 43 4.93 -7.64 -9.35
CA ARG A 43 3.69 -6.91 -9.01
C ARG A 43 2.98 -7.52 -7.81
N GLU A 44 2.89 -8.84 -7.74
CA GLU A 44 2.30 -9.55 -6.60
C GLU A 44 3.08 -9.30 -5.31
N LYS A 45 4.42 -9.31 -5.35
CA LYS A 45 5.28 -8.95 -4.20
C LYS A 45 5.16 -7.49 -3.77
N MET A 46 4.78 -6.59 -4.69
CA MET A 46 4.60 -5.16 -4.42
C MET A 46 3.14 -4.81 -4.08
N SER A 47 2.21 -5.77 -4.09
CA SER A 47 0.81 -5.58 -3.80
C SER A 47 0.59 -5.33 -2.31
N ILE A 48 -0.06 -4.19 -1.98
CA ILE A 48 -0.43 -3.84 -0.60
C ILE A 48 -1.49 -4.79 -0.09
N GLU A 49 -2.43 -5.20 -0.95
CA GLU A 49 -3.49 -6.15 -0.58
C GLU A 49 -2.90 -7.53 -0.21
N ASN A 50 -1.89 -8.00 -0.94
CA ASN A 50 -1.19 -9.24 -0.59
C ASN A 50 -0.39 -9.08 0.70
N ARG A 51 0.25 -7.93 0.90
CA ARG A 51 1.01 -7.68 2.11
C ARG A 51 0.12 -7.60 3.36
N LEU A 52 -1.08 -7.05 3.26
CA LEU A 52 -2.08 -7.11 4.34
C LEU A 52 -2.42 -8.55 4.71
N LYS A 53 -2.66 -9.43 3.71
CA LYS A 53 -2.94 -10.85 3.93
C LYS A 53 -1.77 -11.57 4.62
N GLU A 54 -0.53 -11.35 4.15
CA GLU A 54 0.68 -11.93 4.76
C GLU A 54 0.86 -11.53 6.22
N LEU A 55 0.49 -10.29 6.58
CA LEU A 55 0.55 -9.77 7.94
C LEU A 55 -0.67 -10.15 8.79
N GLY A 56 -1.66 -10.84 8.22
CA GLY A 56 -2.90 -11.19 8.90
C GLY A 56 -3.75 -9.97 9.28
N ILE A 57 -3.63 -8.86 8.50
CA ILE A 57 -4.37 -7.62 8.77
C ILE A 57 -5.64 -7.60 7.94
N GLU A 58 -6.78 -7.63 8.63
CA GLU A 58 -8.09 -7.41 8.06
C GLU A 58 -8.47 -5.94 8.21
N LEU A 59 -8.79 -5.29 7.10
CA LEU A 59 -9.28 -3.91 7.13
C LEU A 59 -10.76 -3.92 7.52
N PRO A 60 -11.17 -3.10 8.50
CA PRO A 60 -12.57 -2.98 8.86
C PRO A 60 -13.39 -2.44 7.68
N ALA A 61 -14.71 -2.63 7.75
CA ALA A 61 -15.61 -2.05 6.76
C ALA A 61 -15.44 -0.51 6.72
N SER A 62 -15.37 0.05 5.51
CA SER A 62 -15.41 1.49 5.34
C SER A 62 -16.76 2.01 5.80
N ALA A 63 -16.77 2.93 6.75
CA ALA A 63 -17.97 3.59 7.23
C ALA A 63 -18.03 5.02 6.69
N PRO A 64 -19.24 5.54 6.42
CA PRO A 64 -19.40 6.94 6.07
C PRO A 64 -18.87 7.84 7.20
N ALA A 65 -18.61 9.11 6.88
CA ALA A 65 -18.28 10.10 7.88
C ALA A 65 -19.40 10.23 8.91
N GLY A 66 -19.04 10.37 10.18
CA GLY A 66 -19.99 10.59 11.27
C GLY A 66 -20.56 12.01 11.33
N ALA A 67 -20.22 12.88 10.36
CA ALA A 67 -20.59 14.28 10.28
C ALA A 67 -20.63 14.76 8.82
N ALA A 68 -20.90 16.07 8.60
CA ALA A 68 -21.03 16.68 7.28
C ALA A 68 -19.66 16.92 6.61
N TYR A 69 -18.89 15.85 6.35
CA TYR A 69 -17.63 15.89 5.60
C TYR A 69 -17.38 14.56 4.87
N THR A 70 -16.41 14.56 3.96
CA THR A 70 -16.01 13.36 3.19
C THR A 70 -14.72 12.77 3.79
N PRO A 71 -14.70 11.47 4.19
CA PRO A 71 -13.52 10.88 4.82
C PRO A 71 -12.28 10.85 3.92
N VAL A 72 -12.48 10.76 2.61
CA VAL A 72 -11.40 10.74 1.62
C VAL A 72 -11.75 11.70 0.49
N VAL A 73 -10.86 12.63 0.21
CA VAL A 73 -10.94 13.54 -0.94
C VAL A 73 -9.78 13.24 -1.87
N ILE A 74 -10.07 13.09 -3.16
CA ILE A 74 -9.06 12.91 -4.20
C ILE A 74 -9.03 14.16 -5.06
N HIS A 75 -7.83 14.72 -5.24
CA HIS A 75 -7.57 15.80 -6.18
C HIS A 75 -6.37 15.41 -7.03
N GLU A 76 -6.58 15.31 -8.34
CA GLU A 76 -5.59 14.76 -9.28
C GLU A 76 -5.11 13.36 -8.81
N LEU A 77 -3.81 13.19 -8.63
CA LEU A 77 -3.19 11.94 -8.16
C LEU A 77 -2.84 11.98 -6.66
N VAL A 78 -3.56 12.77 -5.87
CA VAL A 78 -3.35 12.85 -4.42
C VAL A 78 -4.66 12.56 -3.69
N ALA A 79 -4.61 11.64 -2.74
CA ALA A 79 -5.74 11.36 -1.85
C ALA A 79 -5.42 11.87 -0.43
N TYR A 80 -6.36 12.62 0.13
CA TYR A 80 -6.36 13.16 1.48
C TYR A 80 -7.35 12.37 2.31
N VAL A 81 -6.88 11.81 3.41
CA VAL A 81 -7.72 11.04 4.34
C VAL A 81 -7.85 11.83 5.63
N SER A 82 -9.09 12.13 6.02
CA SER A 82 -9.39 12.81 7.28
C SER A 82 -8.92 11.99 8.49
N GLY A 83 -8.84 12.64 9.65
CA GLY A 83 -8.50 12.01 10.91
C GLY A 83 -9.31 10.74 11.19
N GLN A 84 -8.63 9.67 11.50
CA GLN A 84 -9.21 8.37 11.85
C GLN A 84 -8.82 7.98 13.26
N LEU A 85 -9.80 7.52 14.03
CA LEU A 85 -9.61 7.01 15.37
C LEU A 85 -9.34 5.50 15.35
N PRO A 86 -8.68 4.93 16.38
CA PRO A 86 -8.50 3.49 16.53
C PRO A 86 -9.80 2.80 16.94
N ARG A 87 -10.78 2.70 16.01
CA ARG A 87 -12.14 2.19 16.29
C ARG A 87 -12.59 1.13 15.31
N ASP A 88 -13.51 0.31 15.75
CA ASP A 88 -14.34 -0.53 14.92
C ASP A 88 -15.81 -0.26 15.22
N GLY A 89 -16.58 0.07 14.18
CA GLY A 89 -17.92 0.61 14.38
C GLY A 89 -17.89 1.84 15.31
N ASP A 90 -18.64 1.77 16.40
CA ASP A 90 -18.70 2.81 17.43
C ASP A 90 -17.70 2.59 18.60
N HIS A 91 -17.07 1.42 18.67
CA HIS A 91 -16.13 1.08 19.74
C HIS A 91 -14.74 1.64 19.46
N VAL A 92 -14.23 2.51 20.33
CA VAL A 92 -12.85 3.01 20.32
C VAL A 92 -11.99 2.09 21.19
N HIS A 93 -10.95 1.51 20.59
CA HIS A 93 -10.11 0.49 21.23
C HIS A 93 -9.11 1.04 22.23
N VAL A 94 -8.69 2.30 22.09
CA VAL A 94 -7.71 2.93 22.99
C VAL A 94 -8.23 4.31 23.39
N VAL A 95 -8.61 4.43 24.66
CA VAL A 95 -9.30 5.58 25.24
C VAL A 95 -8.53 6.12 26.42
N GLY A 96 -8.40 7.44 26.53
CA GLY A 96 -7.71 8.12 27.64
C GLY A 96 -6.45 8.86 27.20
N GLN A 97 -5.73 9.41 28.19
CA GLN A 97 -4.51 10.17 27.96
C GLN A 97 -3.28 9.26 27.96
N VAL A 98 -2.50 9.31 26.89
CA VAL A 98 -1.20 8.63 26.85
C VAL A 98 -0.25 9.28 27.87
N GLY A 99 0.41 8.46 28.67
CA GLY A 99 1.25 8.90 29.78
C GLY A 99 0.52 9.00 31.12
N ARG A 100 -0.82 8.90 31.13
CA ARG A 100 -1.61 8.83 32.38
C ARG A 100 -2.48 7.59 32.44
N ASP A 101 -3.44 7.48 31.50
CA ASP A 101 -4.45 6.40 31.47
C ASP A 101 -4.02 5.27 30.52
N VAL A 102 -3.20 5.61 29.53
CA VAL A 102 -2.76 4.76 28.42
C VAL A 102 -1.23 4.73 28.41
N SER A 103 -0.63 3.55 28.35
CA SER A 103 0.81 3.37 28.21
C SER A 103 1.31 3.79 26.83
N LEU A 104 2.63 4.02 26.69
CA LEU A 104 3.26 4.29 25.40
C LEU A 104 2.96 3.18 24.38
N GLU A 105 3.06 1.93 24.78
CA GLU A 105 2.83 0.78 23.87
C GLU A 105 1.36 0.66 23.43
N GLU A 106 0.42 0.97 24.32
CA GLU A 106 -0.99 1.07 23.93
C GLU A 106 -1.26 2.26 23.00
N GLY A 107 -0.56 3.39 23.21
CA GLY A 107 -0.57 4.54 22.31
C GLY A 107 -0.07 4.16 20.90
N LYS A 108 1.05 3.44 20.79
CA LYS A 108 1.57 2.90 19.52
C LYS A 108 0.55 1.97 18.86
N ARG A 109 -0.05 1.06 19.64
CA ARG A 109 -1.11 0.19 19.13
C ARG A 109 -2.30 1.00 18.63
N GLY A 110 -2.68 2.06 19.33
CA GLY A 110 -3.71 3.01 18.89
C GLY A 110 -3.39 3.66 17.54
N ALA A 111 -2.16 4.15 17.36
CA ALA A 111 -1.71 4.74 16.10
C ALA A 111 -1.74 3.73 14.95
N ARG A 112 -1.31 2.48 15.17
CA ARG A 112 -1.40 1.38 14.21
C ARG A 112 -2.85 1.09 13.80
N LEU A 113 -3.77 0.99 14.74
CA LEU A 113 -5.20 0.74 14.49
C LEU A 113 -5.85 1.92 13.74
N ALA A 114 -5.52 3.15 14.10
CA ALA A 114 -6.01 4.34 13.42
C ALA A 114 -5.54 4.40 11.94
N LEU A 115 -4.29 4.00 11.67
CA LEU A 115 -3.79 3.86 10.30
C LEU A 115 -4.53 2.76 9.52
N ILE A 116 -4.79 1.60 10.12
CA ILE A 116 -5.60 0.53 9.51
C ILE A 116 -6.97 1.08 9.11
N ARG A 117 -7.57 1.92 9.96
CA ARG A 117 -8.83 2.59 9.67
C ARG A 117 -8.73 3.58 8.50
N ALA A 118 -7.64 4.35 8.41
CA ALA A 118 -7.38 5.26 7.30
C ALA A 118 -7.22 4.50 5.97
N LEU A 119 -6.52 3.37 5.98
CA LEU A 119 -6.39 2.47 4.83
C LEU A 119 -7.74 1.86 4.43
N ALA A 120 -8.59 1.50 5.40
CA ALA A 120 -9.94 1.02 5.12
C ALA A 120 -10.81 2.09 4.42
N ALA A 121 -10.73 3.35 4.86
CA ALA A 121 -11.42 4.47 4.21
C ALA A 121 -10.93 4.66 2.76
N LEU A 122 -9.62 4.62 2.52
CA LEU A 122 -9.03 4.67 1.18
C LEU A 122 -9.51 3.52 0.29
N ARG A 123 -9.47 2.27 0.79
CA ARG A 123 -9.94 1.11 0.04
C ARG A 123 -11.41 1.21 -0.32
N GLY A 124 -12.23 1.78 0.56
CA GLY A 124 -13.65 2.02 0.28
C GLY A 124 -13.91 2.95 -0.91
N VAL A 125 -13.00 3.89 -1.18
CA VAL A 125 -13.09 4.84 -2.31
C VAL A 125 -12.37 4.31 -3.55
N LEU A 126 -11.18 3.73 -3.39
CA LEU A 126 -10.33 3.27 -4.50
C LEU A 126 -10.71 1.86 -5.01
N GLY A 127 -11.46 1.08 -4.24
CA GLY A 127 -11.73 -0.34 -4.48
C GLY A 127 -10.56 -1.26 -4.13
N THR A 128 -9.32 -0.80 -4.25
CA THR A 128 -8.09 -1.50 -3.89
C THR A 128 -7.00 -0.53 -3.43
N LEU A 129 -6.14 -0.96 -2.50
CA LEU A 129 -4.99 -0.16 -2.08
C LEU A 129 -3.80 -0.24 -3.06
N ASP A 130 -3.82 -1.16 -4.01
CA ASP A 130 -2.77 -1.29 -5.03
C ASP A 130 -2.68 -0.11 -5.99
N GLY A 131 -3.72 0.74 -6.02
CA GLY A 131 -3.75 2.05 -6.70
C GLY A 131 -2.88 3.12 -6.03
N ILE A 132 -2.42 2.91 -4.79
CA ILE A 132 -1.52 3.84 -4.11
C ILE A 132 -0.11 3.70 -4.68
N ASP A 133 0.49 4.82 -5.09
CA ASP A 133 1.89 4.85 -5.49
C ASP A 133 2.79 4.89 -4.26
N ARG A 134 2.61 5.87 -3.37
CA ARG A 134 3.42 6.03 -2.15
C ARG A 134 2.72 6.84 -1.06
N MET A 135 3.21 6.68 0.16
CA MET A 135 2.86 7.57 1.27
C MET A 135 3.55 8.93 1.09
N LEU A 136 2.85 10.03 1.38
CA LEU A 136 3.40 11.38 1.34
C LEU A 136 3.52 11.97 2.74
N LYS A 137 2.45 11.87 3.54
CA LYS A 137 2.36 12.48 4.87
C LYS A 137 1.63 11.57 5.83
N LEU A 138 2.12 11.54 7.05
CA LEU A 138 1.46 11.00 8.23
C LEU A 138 1.37 12.10 9.29
N THR A 139 0.18 12.40 9.80
CA THR A 139 -0.02 13.24 10.97
C THR A 139 -0.65 12.40 12.08
N VAL A 140 -0.08 12.47 13.27
CA VAL A 140 -0.54 11.74 14.45
C VAL A 140 -0.82 12.73 15.58
N PHE A 141 -2.08 12.82 15.97
CA PHE A 141 -2.52 13.58 17.12
C PHE A 141 -2.61 12.64 18.33
N VAL A 142 -1.99 13.01 19.41
CA VAL A 142 -1.93 12.19 20.63
C VAL A 142 -2.61 12.93 21.77
N HIS A 143 -3.72 12.41 22.27
CA HIS A 143 -4.32 12.88 23.52
C HIS A 143 -3.38 12.46 24.65
N SER A 144 -2.49 13.35 25.05
CA SER A 144 -1.39 13.05 25.97
C SER A 144 -1.48 13.84 27.28
N ALA A 145 -0.94 13.27 28.36
CA ALA A 145 -0.74 13.99 29.60
C ALA A 145 0.21 15.20 29.40
N THR A 146 0.11 16.19 30.24
CA THR A 146 0.85 17.46 30.10
C THR A 146 2.37 17.32 30.20
N ASP A 147 2.85 16.31 30.88
CA ASP A 147 4.27 15.95 31.07
C ASP A 147 4.77 14.87 30.11
N PHE A 148 3.86 14.30 29.25
CA PHE A 148 4.22 13.31 28.27
C PHE A 148 4.85 13.97 27.04
N ASN A 149 6.05 13.58 26.66
CA ASN A 149 6.84 14.18 25.58
C ASN A 149 7.29 13.17 24.50
N GLN A 150 6.67 11.96 24.47
CA GLN A 150 7.04 10.88 23.54
C GLN A 150 5.99 10.68 22.41
N GLN A 151 5.33 11.74 21.94
CA GLN A 151 4.35 11.67 20.87
C GLN A 151 4.95 11.08 19.59
N SER A 152 6.24 11.34 19.33
CA SER A 152 6.96 10.76 18.20
C SER A 152 7.06 9.23 18.29
N ALA A 153 7.33 8.71 19.49
CA ALA A 153 7.36 7.27 19.72
C ALA A 153 5.96 6.63 19.58
N VAL A 154 4.89 7.32 19.97
CA VAL A 154 3.51 6.86 19.70
C VAL A 154 3.28 6.74 18.20
N ALA A 155 3.72 7.72 17.42
CA ALA A 155 3.55 7.73 15.96
C ALA A 155 4.33 6.62 15.24
N ASP A 156 5.38 6.04 15.87
CA ASP A 156 6.11 4.91 15.32
C ASP A 156 5.20 3.72 15.05
N GLY A 157 4.17 3.49 15.86
CA GLY A 157 3.21 2.41 15.64
C GLY A 157 2.49 2.48 14.27
N ALA A 158 2.22 3.69 13.76
CA ALA A 158 1.70 3.89 12.40
C ALA A 158 2.82 3.83 11.35
N SER A 159 3.97 4.48 11.59
CA SER A 159 5.08 4.50 10.63
C SER A 159 5.64 3.10 10.35
N GLU A 160 5.77 2.26 11.37
CA GLU A 160 6.21 0.87 11.23
C GLU A 160 5.26 0.08 10.32
N LEU A 161 3.94 0.20 10.51
CA LEU A 161 2.96 -0.43 9.63
C LEU A 161 3.06 0.09 8.18
N ILE A 162 3.28 1.39 7.99
CA ILE A 162 3.51 1.95 6.64
C ILE A 162 4.70 1.26 5.98
N PHE A 163 5.84 1.14 6.67
CA PHE A 163 7.02 0.46 6.12
C PHE A 163 6.81 -1.04 5.91
N GLU A 164 6.06 -1.71 6.78
CA GLU A 164 5.68 -3.12 6.61
C GLU A 164 4.85 -3.35 5.34
N LEU A 165 3.93 -2.44 5.01
CA LEU A 165 3.03 -2.55 3.87
C LEU A 165 3.64 -2.06 2.55
N PHE A 166 4.31 -0.91 2.58
CA PHE A 166 4.78 -0.21 1.38
C PHE A 166 6.26 -0.43 1.08
N GLY A 167 7.02 -0.97 2.04
CA GLY A 167 8.47 -1.05 1.96
C GLY A 167 9.14 0.31 2.16
N LYS A 168 10.48 0.32 2.12
CA LYS A 168 11.29 1.49 2.49
C LYS A 168 11.10 2.69 1.56
N GLU A 169 10.98 2.47 0.26
CA GLU A 169 10.91 3.56 -0.74
C GLU A 169 9.52 4.18 -0.83
N ARG A 170 8.49 3.37 -1.00
CA ARG A 170 7.10 3.83 -1.12
C ARG A 170 6.50 4.23 0.22
N GLY A 171 7.00 3.67 1.32
CA GLY A 171 6.62 4.00 2.69
C GLY A 171 7.31 5.24 3.26
N ALA A 172 8.36 5.77 2.63
CA ALA A 172 9.01 6.99 3.06
C ALA A 172 8.02 8.18 3.02
N HIS A 173 7.80 8.82 4.18
CA HIS A 173 6.79 9.85 4.35
C HIS A 173 7.28 10.97 5.28
N ALA A 174 6.80 12.19 5.04
CA ALA A 174 6.93 13.26 6.02
C ALA A 174 5.99 13.00 7.21
N ARG A 175 6.44 13.27 8.44
CA ARG A 175 5.65 13.00 9.64
C ARG A 175 5.54 14.21 10.55
N THR A 176 4.35 14.38 11.12
CA THR A 176 4.09 15.27 12.26
C THR A 176 3.44 14.46 13.37
N SER A 177 3.91 14.62 14.61
CA SER A 177 3.27 14.04 15.78
C SER A 177 3.22 15.10 16.89
N VAL A 178 2.02 15.36 17.42
CA VAL A 178 1.78 16.42 18.41
C VAL A 178 0.83 15.96 19.50
N GLY A 179 1.06 16.47 20.72
CA GLY A 179 0.11 16.34 21.81
C GLY A 179 -1.07 17.29 21.61
N VAL A 180 -2.27 16.81 21.91
CA VAL A 180 -3.51 17.58 21.88
C VAL A 180 -4.26 17.45 23.19
N ALA A 181 -5.07 18.47 23.52
CA ALA A 181 -5.82 18.49 24.77
C ALA A 181 -6.88 17.40 24.86
N GLN A 182 -7.57 17.11 23.74
CA GLN A 182 -8.60 16.07 23.65
C GLN A 182 -8.76 15.60 22.20
N LEU A 183 -9.30 14.40 22.04
CA LEU A 183 -9.72 13.84 20.76
C LEU A 183 -11.19 13.38 20.85
N PRO A 184 -11.91 13.31 19.73
CA PRO A 184 -13.28 12.84 19.72
C PRO A 184 -13.42 11.46 20.40
N ARG A 185 -14.51 11.26 21.14
CA ARG A 185 -14.80 10.01 21.87
C ARG A 185 -13.73 9.63 22.91
N SER A 186 -12.95 10.61 23.38
CA SER A 186 -11.80 10.42 24.28
C SER A 186 -10.75 9.46 23.74
N ALA A 187 -10.64 9.29 22.41
CA ALA A 187 -9.62 8.47 21.77
C ALA A 187 -8.22 8.94 22.22
N ALA A 188 -7.30 7.99 22.40
CA ALA A 188 -5.92 8.29 22.78
C ALA A 188 -5.10 8.82 21.58
N VAL A 189 -5.45 8.42 20.36
CA VAL A 189 -4.72 8.75 19.14
C VAL A 189 -5.69 8.98 18.00
N GLU A 190 -5.33 9.90 17.09
CA GLU A 190 -5.97 10.10 15.79
C GLU A 190 -4.89 10.19 14.72
N VAL A 191 -5.16 9.63 13.55
CA VAL A 191 -4.22 9.59 12.42
C VAL A 191 -4.88 10.12 11.16
N GLU A 192 -4.22 11.04 10.46
CA GLU A 192 -4.52 11.43 9.08
C GLU A 192 -3.36 11.10 8.16
N ILE A 193 -3.65 10.82 6.89
CA ILE A 193 -2.65 10.51 5.88
C ILE A 193 -2.92 11.21 4.56
N ILE A 194 -1.84 11.47 3.82
CA ILE A 194 -1.88 11.92 2.43
C ILE A 194 -1.07 10.92 1.61
N VAL A 195 -1.62 10.45 0.50
CA VAL A 195 -0.97 9.48 -0.38
C VAL A 195 -0.97 9.95 -1.83
N ALA A 196 0.06 9.56 -2.60
CA ALA A 196 0.05 9.66 -4.05
C ALA A 196 -0.58 8.42 -4.66
N LEU A 197 -1.33 8.60 -5.74
CA LEU A 197 -1.96 7.55 -6.55
C LEU A 197 -1.15 7.32 -7.83
N LYS A 198 -1.33 6.13 -8.44
CA LYS A 198 -0.73 5.76 -9.74
C LYS A 198 -1.45 6.38 -10.91
#